data_495d9a15dbab3e1db178cff4923223ed
#
_entry.id   495d9a15dbab3e1db178cff4923223ed
#
_cell.length_a   1.000
_cell.length_b   1.000
_cell.length_c   1.000
_cell.angle_alpha   90.00
_cell.angle_beta   90.00
_cell.angle_gamma   90.00
#
_symmetry.space_group_name_H-M   'P 1'
#
loop_
_entity.id
_entity.type
_entity.pdbx_description
1 polymer ?
#
loop_
_entity_poly.entity_id
_entity_poly.type
_entity_poly.pdbx_seq_one_letter_code
_entity_poly.pdbx_strand_id
1 'polypeptide(L)'
;MATEIIPKSDDHLFCVKVGKVKRENLYEMTRKYWVAKLERASLATHVLAVINGIVEAVYIPTRWYYSDVKGMEHRLEFEGKEDINSEYIGKSVVEFYGKSQNPIKYINM
;
A
#
# COMPACT_ATOMS: atom_id res chain seq x y z
N MET A 1 -11.56 17.99 6.78
CA MET A 1 -10.20 17.46 6.86
C MET A 1 -10.19 15.98 7.22
N ALA A 2 -9.28 15.22 6.62
CA ALA A 2 -9.17 13.81 6.91
C ALA A 2 -8.55 13.60 8.30
N THR A 3 -9.08 12.64 9.04
CA THR A 3 -8.53 12.23 10.32
C THR A 3 -7.28 11.37 10.09
N GLU A 4 -6.26 11.56 10.91
CA GLU A 4 -5.05 10.75 10.85
C GLU A 4 -5.37 9.29 11.16
N ILE A 5 -4.76 8.36 10.42
CA ILE A 5 -4.99 6.95 10.57
C ILE A 5 -4.53 6.47 11.96
N ILE A 6 -5.33 5.60 12.58
CA ILE A 6 -4.96 4.94 13.84
C ILE A 6 -4.98 3.44 13.56
N PRO A 7 -3.80 2.84 13.31
CA PRO A 7 -3.75 1.42 12.98
C PRO A 7 -4.12 0.56 14.20
N LYS A 8 -4.89 -0.50 13.95
CA LYS A 8 -5.19 -1.48 14.99
C LYS A 8 -3.92 -2.26 15.33
N SER A 9 -3.83 -2.73 16.58
CA SER A 9 -2.63 -3.39 17.09
C SER A 9 -2.25 -4.64 16.29
N ASP A 10 -3.23 -5.35 15.74
CA ASP A 10 -3.00 -6.58 14.98
C ASP A 10 -2.82 -6.33 13.48
N ASP A 11 -2.99 -5.09 13.03
CA ASP A 11 -2.88 -4.77 11.61
C ASP A 11 -1.46 -4.31 11.27
N HIS A 12 -0.93 -4.86 10.20
CA HIS A 12 0.38 -4.50 9.65
C HIS A 12 0.14 -3.90 8.28
N LEU A 13 0.43 -2.61 8.14
CA LEU A 13 0.03 -1.83 6.98
C LEU A 13 1.21 -1.57 6.06
N PHE A 14 1.04 -1.93 4.80
CA PHE A 14 1.98 -1.63 3.73
C PHE A 14 1.37 -0.50 2.90
N CYS A 15 1.83 0.72 3.13
CA CYS A 15 1.28 1.89 2.45
C CYS A 15 2.12 2.23 1.23
N VAL A 16 1.46 2.48 0.10
CA VAL A 16 2.13 2.89 -1.12
C VAL A 16 1.50 4.17 -1.66
N LYS A 17 2.36 5.13 -2.02
CA LYS A 17 1.93 6.32 -2.76
C LYS A 17 1.77 5.93 -4.22
N VAL A 18 0.55 5.96 -4.71
CA VAL A 18 0.27 5.83 -6.13
C VAL A 18 0.13 7.22 -6.74
N GLY A 19 0.29 7.33 -8.05
CA GLY A 19 0.32 8.64 -8.69
C GLY A 19 -0.92 9.49 -8.45
N LYS A 20 -0.79 10.79 -8.68
CA LYS A 20 -1.87 11.76 -8.48
C LYS A 20 -2.97 11.64 -9.52
N VAL A 21 -2.69 11.00 -10.64
CA VAL A 21 -3.65 10.85 -11.72
C VAL A 21 -4.37 9.53 -11.57
N LYS A 22 -5.68 9.57 -11.45
CA LYS A 22 -6.48 8.35 -11.44
C LYS A 22 -6.33 7.64 -12.78
N ARG A 23 -5.87 6.42 -12.73
CA ARG A 23 -5.84 5.54 -13.88
C ARG A 23 -7.01 4.59 -13.79
N GLU A 24 -7.27 3.89 -14.87
CA GLU A 24 -8.45 3.02 -14.96
C GLU A 24 -8.50 1.94 -13.90
N ASN A 25 -7.35 1.51 -13.38
CA ASN A 25 -7.31 0.40 -12.43
C ASN A 25 -6.35 0.71 -11.28
N LEU A 26 -6.90 1.23 -10.20
CA LEU A 26 -6.13 1.53 -8.99
C LEU A 26 -5.50 0.27 -8.40
N TYR A 27 -6.17 -0.87 -8.48
CA TYR A 27 -5.63 -2.13 -8.01
C TYR A 27 -4.32 -2.48 -8.75
N GLU A 28 -4.32 -2.39 -10.07
CA GLU A 28 -3.13 -2.70 -10.86
C GLU A 28 -1.98 -1.72 -10.57
N MET A 29 -2.29 -0.46 -10.32
CA MET A 29 -1.28 0.53 -9.93
C MET A 29 -0.69 0.24 -8.55
N THR A 30 -1.52 -0.27 -7.65
CA THR A 30 -1.14 -0.51 -6.26
C THR A 30 -0.37 -1.82 -6.10
N ARG A 31 -0.71 -2.85 -6.88
CA ARG A 31 -0.21 -4.20 -6.67
C ARG A 31 1.21 -4.44 -7.17
N LYS A 32 1.80 -3.56 -7.96
CA LYS A 32 3.05 -3.92 -8.60
C LYS A 32 4.05 -2.80 -8.76
N TYR A 33 5.17 -3.21 -8.87
CA TYR A 33 6.55 -2.92 -9.16
C TYR A 33 7.19 -2.15 -8.00
N TRP A 34 7.04 -2.68 -6.79
CA TRP A 34 7.58 -2.03 -5.59
C TRP A 34 8.96 -2.56 -5.23
N VAL A 35 9.85 -1.66 -4.84
CA VAL A 35 11.18 -2.02 -4.35
C VAL A 35 11.05 -2.27 -2.86
N ALA A 36 10.93 -3.54 -2.49
CA ALA A 36 10.76 -3.94 -1.10
C ALA A 36 11.28 -5.37 -0.91
N LYS A 37 11.50 -5.75 0.34
CA LYS A 37 11.93 -7.11 0.67
C LYS A 37 10.70 -7.99 0.84
N LEU A 38 10.73 -9.15 0.19
CA LEU A 38 9.61 -10.10 0.19
C LEU A 38 9.25 -10.52 1.62
N GLU A 39 10.26 -10.81 2.45
CA GLU A 39 10.04 -11.26 3.82
C GLU A 39 9.27 -10.22 4.63
N ARG A 40 9.59 -8.96 4.44
CA ARG A 40 8.92 -7.89 5.18
C ARG A 40 7.53 -7.61 4.63
N ALA A 41 7.39 -7.55 3.31
CA ALA A 41 6.09 -7.31 2.67
C ALA A 41 5.08 -8.41 3.03
N SER A 42 5.56 -9.66 3.13
CA SER A 42 4.71 -10.81 3.45
C SER A 42 4.07 -10.73 4.84
N LEU A 43 4.58 -9.87 5.71
CA LEU A 43 3.99 -9.64 7.03
C LEU A 43 2.80 -8.71 6.99
N ALA A 44 2.58 -8.00 5.88
CA ALA A 44 1.49 -7.05 5.77
C ALA A 44 0.13 -7.74 5.78
N THR A 45 -0.77 -7.23 6.61
CA THR A 45 -2.17 -7.68 6.63
C THR A 45 -3.02 -6.87 5.64
N HIS A 46 -2.59 -5.65 5.36
CA HIS A 46 -3.32 -4.72 4.49
C HIS A 46 -2.33 -3.94 3.64
N VAL A 47 -2.73 -3.65 2.40
CA VAL A 47 -2.01 -2.72 1.53
C VAL A 47 -2.91 -1.51 1.30
N LEU A 48 -2.38 -0.33 1.62
CA LEU A 48 -3.13 0.92 1.51
C LEU A 48 -2.62 1.72 0.31
N ALA A 49 -3.52 2.02 -0.61
CA ALA A 49 -3.22 2.89 -1.75
C ALA A 49 -3.44 4.33 -1.32
N VAL A 50 -2.36 5.12 -1.36
CA VAL A 50 -2.37 6.50 -0.86
C VAL A 50 -2.24 7.47 -2.02
N ILE A 51 -3.17 8.43 -2.11
CA ILE A 51 -3.13 9.52 -3.07
C ILE A 51 -3.23 10.83 -2.28
N ASN A 52 -2.26 11.71 -2.47
CA ASN A 52 -2.22 13.00 -1.76
C ASN A 52 -2.32 12.85 -0.23
N GLY A 53 -1.68 11.82 0.32
CA GLY A 53 -1.65 11.59 1.76
C GLY A 53 -2.92 10.95 2.34
N ILE A 54 -3.89 10.64 1.50
CA ILE A 54 -5.17 10.06 1.93
C ILE A 54 -5.28 8.63 1.39
N VAL A 55 -5.79 7.73 2.23
CA VAL A 55 -6.02 6.34 1.82
C VAL A 55 -7.24 6.29 0.89
N GLU A 56 -7.01 5.95 -0.36
CA GLU A 56 -8.06 5.84 -1.38
C GLU A 56 -8.66 4.44 -1.46
N ALA A 57 -7.85 3.42 -1.18
CA ALA A 57 -8.31 2.04 -1.23
C ALA A 57 -7.48 1.18 -0.29
N VAL A 58 -8.06 0.08 0.15
CA VAL A 58 -7.39 -0.89 1.01
C VAL A 58 -7.55 -2.27 0.37
N TYR A 59 -6.45 -3.00 0.31
CA TYR A 59 -6.43 -4.36 -0.24
C TYR A 59 -5.92 -5.34 0.81
N ILE A 60 -6.48 -6.54 0.82
CA ILE A 60 -6.03 -7.62 1.69
C ILE A 60 -5.17 -8.55 0.82
N PRO A 61 -3.83 -8.50 0.97
CA PRO A 61 -2.96 -9.31 0.13
C PRO A 61 -3.09 -10.78 0.47
N THR A 62 -3.19 -11.60 -0.56
CA THR A 62 -3.26 -13.05 -0.42
C THR A 62 -1.96 -13.71 -0.81
N ARG A 63 -1.14 -13.03 -1.61
CA ARG A 63 0.11 -13.57 -2.12
C ARG A 63 1.06 -12.46 -2.52
N TRP A 64 2.31 -12.56 -2.12
CA TRP A 64 3.41 -11.69 -2.55
C TRP A 64 4.40 -12.48 -3.37
N TYR A 65 4.96 -11.88 -4.42
CA TYR A 65 5.95 -12.54 -5.27
C TYR A 65 6.76 -11.51 -6.03
N TYR A 66 7.95 -11.94 -6.50
CA TYR A 66 8.73 -11.09 -7.40
C TYR A 66 8.12 -11.13 -8.80
N SER A 67 8.16 -9.99 -9.48
CA SER A 67 7.63 -9.87 -10.83
C SER A 67 8.37 -10.78 -11.81
N ASP A 68 7.64 -11.35 -12.75
CA ASP A 68 8.21 -12.11 -13.87
C ASP A 68 8.37 -11.25 -15.13
N VAL A 69 8.05 -9.96 -15.03
CA VAL A 69 8.19 -9.03 -16.15
C VAL A 69 9.67 -8.72 -16.36
N LYS A 70 10.15 -8.86 -17.60
CA LYS A 70 11.55 -8.62 -17.95
C LYS A 70 11.95 -7.19 -17.54
N GLY A 71 13.05 -7.09 -16.78
CA GLY A 71 13.54 -5.84 -16.25
C GLY A 71 12.97 -5.46 -14.91
N MET A 72 11.96 -6.17 -14.42
CA MET A 72 11.28 -5.90 -13.15
C MET A 72 11.40 -7.07 -12.16
N GLU A 73 12.26 -8.04 -12.42
CA GLU A 73 12.34 -9.29 -11.65
C GLU A 73 12.74 -9.08 -10.18
N HIS A 74 13.33 -7.94 -9.85
CA HIS A 74 13.68 -7.60 -8.47
C HIS A 74 12.61 -6.75 -7.77
N ARG A 75 11.47 -6.52 -8.45
CA ARG A 75 10.35 -5.74 -7.92
C ARG A 75 9.26 -6.65 -7.42
N LEU A 76 8.57 -6.23 -6.36
CA LEU A 76 7.48 -7.01 -5.79
C LEU A 76 6.13 -6.66 -6.41
N GLU A 77 5.32 -7.69 -6.50
CA GLU A 77 3.89 -7.58 -6.80
C GLU A 77 3.11 -8.35 -5.75
N PHE A 78 1.84 -8.01 -5.60
CA PHE A 78 0.95 -8.82 -4.78
C PHE A 78 -0.38 -9.07 -5.51
N GLU A 79 -1.07 -10.11 -5.07
CA GLU A 79 -2.45 -10.37 -5.42
C GLU A 79 -3.29 -10.24 -4.15
N GLY A 80 -4.50 -9.72 -4.26
CA GLY A 80 -5.36 -9.56 -3.11
C GLY A 80 -6.76 -9.11 -3.49
N LYS A 81 -7.58 -8.93 -2.47
CA LYS A 81 -8.96 -8.49 -2.61
C LYS A 81 -9.10 -7.09 -2.04
N GLU A 82 -9.91 -6.27 -2.69
CA GLU A 82 -10.22 -4.96 -2.17
C GLU A 82 -11.18 -5.05 -0.99
N ASP A 83 -10.87 -4.34 0.08
CA ASP A 83 -11.73 -4.21 1.25
C ASP A 83 -12.44 -2.85 1.19
N ILE A 84 -13.58 -2.82 0.52
CA ILE A 84 -14.34 -1.58 0.32
C ILE A 84 -14.96 -1.04 1.59
N ASN A 85 -15.00 -1.85 2.65
CA ASN A 85 -15.58 -1.48 3.94
C ASN A 85 -14.52 -1.15 4.99
N SER A 86 -13.25 -1.06 4.59
CA SER A 86 -12.18 -0.76 5.54
C SER A 86 -12.36 0.61 6.17
N GLU A 87 -12.20 0.68 7.48
CA GLU A 87 -12.25 1.95 8.21
C GLU A 87 -11.05 2.85 7.93
N TYR A 88 -9.99 2.31 7.29
CA TYR A 88 -8.82 3.10 6.92
C TYR A 88 -9.06 3.98 5.69
N ILE A 89 -10.07 3.67 4.88
CA ILE A 89 -10.39 4.46 3.69
C ILE A 89 -10.77 5.88 4.10
N GLY A 90 -10.17 6.87 3.45
CA GLY A 90 -10.41 8.28 3.74
C GLY A 90 -9.55 8.83 4.86
N LYS A 91 -8.75 8.01 5.52
CA LYS A 91 -7.85 8.46 6.59
C LYS A 91 -6.57 9.06 6.01
N SER A 92 -5.97 9.98 6.76
CA SER A 92 -4.69 10.59 6.40
C SER A 92 -3.53 9.75 6.91
N VAL A 93 -2.46 9.64 6.11
CA VAL A 93 -1.20 9.03 6.52
C VAL A 93 -0.05 10.03 6.45
N VAL A 94 -0.35 11.31 6.37
CA VAL A 94 0.64 12.38 6.20
C VAL A 94 1.67 12.35 7.32
N GLU A 95 1.24 12.14 8.56
CA GLU A 95 2.12 12.10 9.73
C GLU A 95 3.15 10.97 9.62
N PHE A 96 2.76 9.81 9.07
CA PHE A 96 3.64 8.66 8.95
C PHE A 96 4.69 8.86 7.87
N TYR A 97 4.32 9.53 6.78
CA TYR A 97 5.29 9.81 5.71
C TYR A 97 6.22 10.96 6.07
N GLY A 98 5.68 11.97 6.77
CA GLY A 98 6.44 13.16 7.11
C GLY A 98 7.08 13.78 5.86
N LYS A 99 8.40 13.96 5.88
CA LYS A 99 9.16 14.50 4.74
C LYS A 99 9.76 13.42 3.85
N SER A 100 9.39 12.16 4.05
CA SER A 100 9.95 11.05 3.28
C SER A 100 9.58 11.14 1.81
N GLN A 101 10.56 10.89 0.93
CA GLN A 101 10.34 10.80 -0.51
C GLN A 101 10.04 9.36 -0.95
N ASN A 102 10.20 8.39 -0.05
CA ASN A 102 9.94 6.98 -0.36
C ASN A 102 8.45 6.76 -0.56
N PRO A 103 8.02 6.15 -1.68
CA PRO A 103 6.59 5.87 -1.90
C PRO A 103 6.04 4.80 -0.96
N ILE A 104 6.89 4.00 -0.33
CA ILE A 104 6.47 2.91 0.56
C ILE A 104 6.65 3.35 2.00
N LYS A 105 5.64 3.08 2.83
CA LYS A 105 5.73 3.28 4.27
C LYS A 105 5.11 2.08 4.98
N TYR A 106 5.89 1.50 5.88
CA TYR A 106 5.38 0.43 6.75
C TYR A 106 4.82 1.05 8.02
N ILE A 107 3.63 0.64 8.39
CA ILE A 107 3.01 1.07 9.64
C ILE A 107 2.74 -0.16 10.49
N ASN A 108 3.23 -0.14 11.71
CA ASN A 108 3.02 -1.21 12.67
C ASN A 108 3.64 -2.55 12.22
N MET A 109 4.78 -2.46 11.56
CA MET A 109 5.50 -3.65 11.06
C MET A 109 6.92 -3.69 11.55
#